data_bc4c37c0b326e9aa9de4beb364becee0
#
_entry.id   bc4c37c0b326e9aa9de4beb364becee0
#
_cell.length_a   1.000
_cell.length_b   1.000
_cell.length_c   1.000
_cell.angle_alpha   90.00
_cell.angle_beta   90.00
_cell.angle_gamma   90.00
#
_symmetry.space_group_name_H-M   'P 1'
#
loop_
_entity.id
_entity.type
_entity.pdbx_description
1 polymer ?
#
loop_
_entity_poly.entity_id
_entity_poly.type
_entity_poly.pdbx_seq_one_letter_code
_entity_poly.pdbx_strand_id
1 'polypeptide(L)'
;KGVFLLKEVTTSEKRIPALCELYTWLYEQGEHQIDYMIANRNGEYISSLDNGDRYMLKKWYAGRECDIKKTREILEAAGNLAKLHTVMRHELEYGITEGIKTGEKYRRHNRELKKVRQFVRKAVPKGEFEFAFLQQFELMYQWAEAAVCELEQSDYEQLYQEEMNRSGMTHGEYNYHNIIMTREGIATMNFEKFHRDIQVEDLYYFLRKVME
;
A
#
# COMPACT_ATOMS: atom_id res chain seq x y z
N LYS A 1 -15.68 7.06 25.40
CA LYS A 1 -16.49 7.28 24.17
C LYS A 1 -15.49 7.57 23.05
N GLY A 2 -15.47 6.76 21.99
CA GLY A 2 -14.59 6.92 20.83
C GLY A 2 -15.38 7.23 19.56
N VAL A 3 -14.68 7.67 18.52
CA VAL A 3 -15.22 7.78 17.17
C VAL A 3 -14.93 6.47 16.46
N PHE A 4 -15.87 5.99 15.65
CA PHE A 4 -15.78 4.75 14.92
C PHE A 4 -16.23 4.96 13.49
N LEU A 5 -15.67 4.18 12.57
CA LEU A 5 -16.03 4.14 11.15
C LEU A 5 -16.73 2.83 10.85
N LEU A 6 -17.97 2.90 10.37
CA LEU A 6 -18.62 1.77 9.73
C LEU A 6 -18.23 1.76 8.26
N LYS A 7 -17.54 0.74 7.83
CA LYS A 7 -16.99 0.62 6.46
C LYS A 7 -17.52 -0.63 5.79
N GLU A 8 -17.93 -0.50 4.53
CA GLU A 8 -18.27 -1.64 3.69
C GLU A 8 -17.04 -2.51 3.43
N VAL A 9 -17.21 -3.82 3.48
CA VAL A 9 -16.12 -4.79 3.26
C VAL A 9 -15.91 -5.01 1.78
N THR A 10 -14.88 -4.39 1.24
CA THR A 10 -14.43 -4.60 -0.15
C THR A 10 -13.28 -5.62 -0.24
N THR A 11 -12.69 -5.97 0.91
CA THR A 11 -11.61 -6.94 1.02
C THR A 11 -12.14 -8.37 0.83
N SER A 12 -11.37 -9.21 0.15
CA SER A 12 -11.69 -10.64 0.00
C SER A 12 -11.80 -11.32 1.36
N GLU A 13 -12.82 -12.16 1.53
CA GLU A 13 -13.04 -12.94 2.77
C GLU A 13 -11.82 -13.72 3.23
N LYS A 14 -11.06 -14.28 2.28
CA LYS A 14 -9.83 -15.03 2.57
C LYS A 14 -8.75 -14.21 3.25
N ARG A 15 -8.79 -12.88 3.12
CA ARG A 15 -7.82 -11.97 3.72
C ARG A 15 -8.21 -11.45 5.10
N ILE A 16 -9.48 -11.57 5.46
CA ILE A 16 -10.00 -11.01 6.72
C ILE A 16 -9.33 -11.64 7.95
N PRO A 17 -9.15 -12.98 8.04
CA PRO A 17 -8.47 -13.57 9.18
C PRO A 17 -7.04 -13.03 9.36
N ALA A 18 -6.26 -12.95 8.29
CA ALA A 18 -4.90 -12.40 8.35
C ALA A 18 -4.90 -10.91 8.73
N LEU A 19 -5.90 -10.14 8.28
CA LEU A 19 -6.03 -8.72 8.66
C LEU A 19 -6.39 -8.57 10.15
N CYS A 20 -7.26 -9.41 10.69
CA CYS A 20 -7.59 -9.43 12.11
C CYS A 20 -6.37 -9.77 12.96
N GLU A 21 -5.62 -10.80 12.54
CA GLU A 21 -4.38 -11.23 13.20
C GLU A 21 -3.33 -10.10 13.19
N LEU A 22 -3.12 -9.43 12.05
CA LEU A 22 -2.23 -8.29 11.95
C LEU A 22 -2.61 -7.18 12.94
N TYR A 23 -3.88 -6.80 13.00
CA TYR A 23 -4.33 -5.75 13.94
C TYR A 23 -4.13 -6.16 15.39
N THR A 24 -4.40 -7.42 15.73
CA THR A 24 -4.17 -7.96 17.08
C THR A 24 -2.69 -7.90 17.43
N TRP A 25 -1.84 -8.41 16.54
CA TRP A 25 -0.40 -8.37 16.71
C TRP A 25 0.14 -6.93 16.89
N LEU A 26 -0.22 -6.02 15.99
CA LEU A 26 0.23 -4.61 16.08
C LEU A 26 -0.20 -3.99 17.41
N TYR A 27 -1.43 -4.24 17.84
CA TYR A 27 -1.93 -3.73 19.11
C TYR A 27 -1.16 -4.28 20.32
N GLU A 28 -0.83 -5.57 20.32
CA GLU A 28 -0.04 -6.23 21.35
C GLU A 28 1.41 -5.73 21.39
N GLN A 29 1.96 -5.30 20.24
CA GLN A 29 3.28 -4.67 20.17
C GLN A 29 3.29 -3.19 20.59
N GLY A 30 2.14 -2.64 21.02
CA GLY A 30 2.02 -1.26 21.47
C GLY A 30 1.66 -0.25 20.39
N GLU A 31 1.37 -0.69 19.16
CA GLU A 31 0.88 0.18 18.09
C GLU A 31 -0.62 0.42 18.25
N HIS A 32 -0.97 1.35 19.14
CA HIS A 32 -2.37 1.64 19.47
C HIS A 32 -3.00 2.71 18.58
N GLN A 33 -2.19 3.45 17.81
CA GLN A 33 -2.63 4.50 16.88
C GLN A 33 -2.87 3.90 15.47
N ILE A 34 -3.69 2.84 15.41
CA ILE A 34 -4.09 2.17 14.17
C ILE A 34 -5.62 2.00 14.14
N ASP A 35 -6.19 1.89 12.97
CA ASP A 35 -7.64 1.74 12.76
C ASP A 35 -8.13 0.30 12.93
N TYR A 36 -7.77 -0.35 14.05
CA TYR A 36 -8.12 -1.73 14.33
C TYR A 36 -9.64 -2.00 14.23
N MET A 37 -9.97 -3.24 13.90
CA MET A 37 -11.36 -3.68 13.81
C MET A 37 -11.96 -3.97 15.18
N ILE A 38 -13.26 -3.71 15.31
CA ILE A 38 -14.03 -3.89 16.55
C ILE A 38 -15.03 -5.00 16.31
N ALA A 39 -14.99 -6.02 17.16
CA ALA A 39 -15.92 -7.12 17.09
C ALA A 39 -17.38 -6.68 17.39
N ASN A 40 -18.32 -7.28 16.68
CA ASN A 40 -19.75 -7.13 16.96
C ASN A 40 -20.14 -7.88 18.25
N ARG A 41 -21.41 -7.88 18.60
CA ARG A 41 -21.91 -8.53 19.82
C ARG A 41 -21.72 -10.06 19.83
N ASN A 42 -21.54 -10.67 18.66
CA ASN A 42 -21.30 -12.10 18.50
C ASN A 42 -19.80 -12.45 18.55
N GLY A 43 -18.92 -11.45 18.67
CA GLY A 43 -17.46 -11.65 18.62
C GLY A 43 -16.89 -11.68 17.21
N GLU A 44 -17.67 -11.33 16.18
CA GLU A 44 -17.25 -11.36 14.78
C GLU A 44 -16.83 -9.96 14.34
N TYR A 45 -15.81 -9.85 13.47
CA TYR A 45 -15.35 -8.58 12.93
C TYR A 45 -16.13 -8.10 11.70
N ILE A 46 -16.92 -8.99 11.09
CA ILE A 46 -17.76 -8.67 9.93
C ILE A 46 -19.22 -8.90 10.31
N SER A 47 -20.05 -7.94 9.94
CA SER A 47 -21.51 -8.04 10.08
C SER A 47 -22.13 -8.06 8.69
N SER A 48 -22.98 -9.03 8.42
CA SER A 48 -23.72 -9.16 7.16
C SER A 48 -25.16 -8.69 7.34
N LEU A 49 -25.67 -7.96 6.36
CA LEU A 49 -27.09 -7.59 6.27
C LEU A 49 -27.87 -8.60 5.44
N ASP A 50 -29.19 -8.58 5.53
CA ASP A 50 -30.09 -9.49 4.81
C ASP A 50 -29.99 -9.35 3.28
N ASN A 51 -29.57 -8.19 2.78
CA ASN A 51 -29.33 -7.93 1.36
C ASN A 51 -27.97 -8.43 0.86
N GLY A 52 -27.15 -9.03 1.73
CA GLY A 52 -25.82 -9.54 1.42
C GLY A 52 -24.67 -8.55 1.57
N ASP A 53 -24.95 -7.29 1.89
CA ASP A 53 -23.92 -6.30 2.16
C ASP A 53 -23.19 -6.62 3.46
N ARG A 54 -21.89 -6.38 3.48
CA ARG A 54 -21.03 -6.69 4.62
C ARG A 54 -20.31 -5.44 5.10
N TYR A 55 -20.26 -5.28 6.40
CA TYR A 55 -19.66 -4.13 7.06
C TYR A 55 -18.69 -4.55 8.15
N MET A 56 -17.65 -3.73 8.34
CA MET A 56 -16.75 -3.79 9.49
C MET A 56 -16.80 -2.48 10.27
N LEU A 57 -16.66 -2.57 11.58
CA LEU A 57 -16.53 -1.41 12.45
C LEU A 57 -15.06 -1.23 12.80
N LYS A 58 -14.52 -0.05 12.52
CA LYS A 58 -13.10 0.28 12.77
C LYS A 58 -12.97 1.45 13.74
N LYS A 59 -11.87 1.48 14.49
CA LYS A 59 -11.50 2.66 15.28
C LYS A 59 -11.23 3.83 14.33
N TRP A 60 -11.71 5.01 14.68
CA TRP A 60 -11.43 6.25 13.99
C TRP A 60 -10.71 7.25 14.88
N TYR A 61 -9.86 8.06 14.29
CA TYR A 61 -9.08 9.07 15.00
C TYR A 61 -9.47 10.48 14.55
N ALA A 62 -9.75 11.33 15.53
CA ALA A 62 -9.98 12.74 15.27
C ALA A 62 -8.65 13.44 14.96
N GLY A 63 -8.53 13.98 13.75
CA GLY A 63 -7.33 14.62 13.27
C GLY A 63 -7.52 15.11 11.84
N ARG A 64 -6.42 15.39 11.18
CA ARG A 64 -6.37 15.72 9.76
C ARG A 64 -5.33 14.85 9.06
N GLU A 65 -5.45 14.71 7.76
CA GLU A 65 -4.44 14.06 6.96
C GLU A 65 -3.07 14.74 7.08
N CYS A 66 -2.01 13.98 6.83
CA CYS A 66 -0.65 14.49 6.76
C CYS A 66 -0.54 15.54 5.65
N ASP A 67 0.00 16.72 5.99
CA ASP A 67 0.19 17.83 5.06
C ASP A 67 1.54 17.70 4.34
N ILE A 68 1.52 17.24 3.10
CA ILE A 68 2.71 17.03 2.26
C ILE A 68 3.45 18.33 1.90
N LYS A 69 2.87 19.51 2.18
CA LYS A 69 3.57 20.81 2.04
C LYS A 69 4.47 21.12 3.22
N LYS A 70 4.39 20.35 4.29
CA LYS A 70 5.17 20.54 5.51
C LYS A 70 6.25 19.47 5.64
N THR A 71 7.47 19.81 5.36
CA THR A 71 8.64 18.92 5.48
C THR A 71 8.67 18.18 6.83
N ARG A 72 8.33 18.87 7.92
CA ARG A 72 8.28 18.27 9.24
C ARG A 72 7.31 17.08 9.30
N GLU A 73 6.11 17.23 8.75
CA GLU A 73 5.10 16.15 8.77
C GLU A 73 5.48 14.98 7.88
N ILE A 74 6.15 15.25 6.74
CA ILE A 74 6.72 14.20 5.89
C ILE A 74 7.77 13.38 6.66
N LEU A 75 8.67 14.05 7.39
CA LEU A 75 9.70 13.38 8.20
C LEU A 75 9.08 12.60 9.36
N GLU A 76 8.08 13.15 10.03
CA GLU A 76 7.34 12.48 11.09
C GLU A 76 6.62 11.22 10.55
N ALA A 77 5.99 11.31 9.37
CA ALA A 77 5.35 10.18 8.71
C ALA A 77 6.35 9.09 8.30
N ALA A 78 7.51 9.48 7.75
CA ALA A 78 8.58 8.52 7.42
C ALA A 78 9.13 7.83 8.68
N GLY A 79 9.30 8.57 9.77
CA GLY A 79 9.71 8.01 11.07
C GLY A 79 8.67 7.06 11.66
N ASN A 80 7.37 7.36 11.50
CA ASN A 80 6.28 6.48 11.88
C ASN A 80 6.28 5.19 11.05
N LEU A 81 6.51 5.28 9.73
CA LEU A 81 6.64 4.11 8.86
C LEU A 81 7.78 3.19 9.31
N ALA A 82 8.94 3.76 9.63
CA ALA A 82 10.09 2.97 10.09
C ALA A 82 9.80 2.19 11.39
N LYS A 83 9.06 2.81 12.33
CA LYS A 83 8.61 2.12 13.56
C LYS A 83 7.62 1.01 13.23
N LEU A 84 6.62 1.31 12.39
CA LEU A 84 5.61 0.34 11.96
C LEU A 84 6.27 -0.88 11.29
N HIS A 85 7.24 -0.66 10.40
CA HIS A 85 7.98 -1.72 9.72
C HIS A 85 8.77 -2.62 10.69
N THR A 86 9.23 -2.09 11.83
CA THR A 86 9.91 -2.90 12.83
C THR A 86 8.99 -3.96 13.43
N VAL A 87 7.73 -3.61 13.71
CA VAL A 87 6.74 -4.53 14.26
C VAL A 87 6.00 -5.35 13.19
N MET A 88 6.01 -4.91 11.93
CA MET A 88 5.45 -5.65 10.78
C MET A 88 6.41 -6.71 10.22
N ARG A 89 7.37 -7.19 11.01
CA ARG A 89 8.20 -8.38 10.74
C ARG A 89 7.71 -9.52 11.62
N HIS A 90 6.64 -10.14 11.21
CA HIS A 90 5.98 -11.22 11.95
C HIS A 90 5.35 -12.22 11.00
N GLU A 91 5.45 -13.49 11.34
CA GLU A 91 4.79 -14.55 10.59
C GLU A 91 3.36 -14.71 11.10
N LEU A 92 2.40 -14.49 10.22
CA LEU A 92 0.98 -14.67 10.54
C LEU A 92 0.58 -16.14 10.32
N GLU A 93 -0.28 -16.66 11.19
CA GLU A 93 -0.84 -18.01 11.06
C GLU A 93 -1.72 -18.14 9.82
N TYR A 94 -2.51 -17.09 9.54
CA TYR A 94 -3.28 -17.00 8.32
C TYR A 94 -2.40 -16.51 7.18
N GLY A 95 -2.27 -17.33 6.13
CA GLY A 95 -1.42 -17.00 4.98
C GLY A 95 -1.78 -15.67 4.34
N ILE A 96 -0.78 -14.84 4.10
CA ILE A 96 -0.90 -13.58 3.38
C ILE A 96 -0.36 -13.71 1.96
N THR A 97 -0.88 -12.89 1.05
CA THR A 97 -0.36 -12.84 -0.31
C THR A 97 1.02 -12.20 -0.33
N GLU A 98 1.91 -12.77 -1.11
CA GLU A 98 3.14 -12.10 -1.48
C GLU A 98 2.86 -11.01 -2.51
N GLY A 99 3.60 -9.91 -2.43
CA GLY A 99 3.60 -8.87 -3.45
C GLY A 99 4.15 -9.41 -4.77
N ILE A 100 3.77 -8.77 -5.87
CA ILE A 100 4.40 -9.05 -7.17
C ILE A 100 5.77 -8.37 -7.14
N LYS A 101 6.85 -9.13 -7.38
CA LYS A 101 8.21 -8.57 -7.42
C LYS A 101 8.29 -7.34 -8.34
N THR A 102 9.03 -6.33 -7.90
CA THR A 102 9.14 -5.03 -8.59
C THR A 102 9.57 -5.19 -10.04
N GLY A 103 10.52 -6.08 -10.34
CA GLY A 103 10.93 -6.37 -11.71
C GLY A 103 9.81 -6.94 -12.59
N GLU A 104 8.95 -7.78 -12.03
CA GLU A 104 7.78 -8.32 -12.74
C GLU A 104 6.73 -7.23 -12.98
N LYS A 105 6.49 -6.34 -11.98
CA LYS A 105 5.61 -5.16 -12.13
C LYS A 105 6.08 -4.30 -13.29
N TYR A 106 7.38 -3.97 -13.34
CA TYR A 106 7.97 -3.12 -14.37
C TYR A 106 7.89 -3.76 -15.75
N ARG A 107 8.27 -5.05 -15.89
CA ARG A 107 8.13 -5.77 -17.16
C ARG A 107 6.68 -5.80 -17.65
N ARG A 108 5.70 -5.96 -16.75
CA ARG A 108 4.29 -5.91 -17.11
C ARG A 108 3.91 -4.53 -17.63
N HIS A 109 4.29 -3.46 -16.92
CA HIS A 109 4.03 -2.09 -17.34
C HIS A 109 4.69 -1.76 -18.68
N ASN A 110 5.92 -2.21 -18.92
CA ASN A 110 6.60 -2.01 -20.20
C ASN A 110 5.87 -2.70 -21.37
N ARG A 111 5.33 -3.91 -21.14
CA ARG A 111 4.47 -4.58 -22.14
C ARG A 111 3.17 -3.81 -22.39
N GLU A 112 2.57 -3.27 -21.35
CA GLU A 112 1.36 -2.44 -21.46
C GLU A 112 1.65 -1.13 -22.20
N LEU A 113 2.75 -0.47 -21.93
CA LEU A 113 3.18 0.73 -22.66
C LEU A 113 3.33 0.47 -24.15
N LYS A 114 3.87 -0.67 -24.56
CA LYS A 114 3.92 -1.06 -26.00
C LYS A 114 2.51 -1.18 -26.61
N LYS A 115 1.56 -1.75 -25.88
CA LYS A 115 0.16 -1.85 -26.35
C LYS A 115 -0.47 -0.47 -26.48
N VAL A 116 -0.26 0.42 -25.48
CA VAL A 116 -0.74 1.81 -25.53
C VAL A 116 -0.15 2.53 -26.74
N ARG A 117 1.16 2.39 -26.99
CA ARG A 117 1.79 2.96 -28.20
C ARG A 117 1.10 2.49 -29.49
N GLN A 118 0.84 1.18 -29.60
CA GLN A 118 0.15 0.64 -30.79
C GLN A 118 -1.26 1.22 -30.95
N PHE A 119 -1.98 1.38 -29.85
CA PHE A 119 -3.31 2.01 -29.84
C PHE A 119 -3.23 3.47 -30.30
N VAL A 120 -2.34 4.26 -29.68
CA VAL A 120 -2.17 5.69 -30.00
C VAL A 120 -1.72 5.88 -31.47
N ARG A 121 -0.85 5.00 -32.00
CA ARG A 121 -0.46 5.05 -33.42
C ARG A 121 -1.63 4.89 -34.39
N LYS A 122 -2.65 4.12 -34.01
CA LYS A 122 -3.85 3.86 -34.85
C LYS A 122 -4.96 4.90 -34.65
N ALA A 123 -4.88 5.72 -33.61
CA ALA A 123 -5.91 6.74 -33.32
C ALA A 123 -6.02 7.76 -34.46
N VAL A 124 -7.27 8.11 -34.85
CA VAL A 124 -7.61 9.13 -35.86
C VAL A 124 -8.87 9.85 -35.41
N PRO A 125 -8.84 11.20 -35.29
CA PRO A 125 -7.68 12.08 -35.39
C PRO A 125 -6.73 11.93 -34.17
N LYS A 126 -5.51 12.40 -34.33
CA LYS A 126 -4.54 12.54 -33.19
C LYS A 126 -4.59 13.97 -32.65
N GLY A 127 -4.68 14.10 -31.32
CA GLY A 127 -4.51 15.36 -30.62
C GLY A 127 -3.05 15.64 -30.24
N GLU A 128 -2.84 16.75 -29.55
CA GLU A 128 -1.49 17.14 -29.08
C GLU A 128 -0.85 16.11 -28.16
N PHE A 129 -1.67 15.48 -27.31
CA PHE A 129 -1.20 14.43 -26.40
C PHE A 129 -0.65 13.23 -27.15
N GLU A 130 -1.37 12.72 -28.14
CA GLU A 130 -0.96 11.56 -28.94
C GLU A 130 0.34 11.84 -29.71
N PHE A 131 0.51 13.04 -30.25
CA PHE A 131 1.75 13.44 -30.91
C PHE A 131 2.90 13.52 -29.92
N ALA A 132 2.75 14.20 -28.79
CA ALA A 132 3.78 14.32 -27.76
C ALA A 132 4.18 12.93 -27.20
N PHE A 133 3.20 12.08 -26.90
CA PHE A 133 3.42 10.72 -26.43
C PHE A 133 4.26 9.90 -27.43
N LEU A 134 3.89 9.91 -28.72
CA LEU A 134 4.61 9.16 -29.75
C LEU A 134 6.03 9.69 -29.96
N GLN A 135 6.22 11.01 -29.86
CA GLN A 135 7.53 11.65 -30.01
C GLN A 135 8.50 11.24 -28.89
N GLN A 136 8.00 11.17 -27.65
CA GLN A 136 8.85 10.86 -26.48
C GLN A 136 8.93 9.36 -26.18
N PHE A 137 8.06 8.55 -26.77
CA PHE A 137 7.90 7.14 -26.39
C PHE A 137 9.21 6.35 -26.42
N GLU A 138 10.00 6.48 -27.47
CA GLU A 138 11.20 5.66 -27.65
C GLU A 138 12.24 5.93 -26.55
N LEU A 139 12.47 7.20 -26.24
CA LEU A 139 13.37 7.62 -25.17
C LEU A 139 12.88 7.13 -23.80
N MET A 140 11.61 7.38 -23.47
CA MET A 140 11.02 6.97 -22.20
C MET A 140 10.99 5.44 -22.05
N TYR A 141 10.72 4.74 -23.15
CA TYR A 141 10.71 3.28 -23.16
C TYR A 141 12.12 2.68 -22.94
N GLN A 142 13.15 3.28 -23.54
CA GLN A 142 14.54 2.88 -23.29
C GLN A 142 14.92 3.04 -21.82
N TRP A 143 14.50 4.14 -21.16
CA TRP A 143 14.72 4.32 -19.72
C TRP A 143 13.99 3.29 -18.88
N ALA A 144 12.76 2.96 -19.25
CA ALA A 144 12.00 1.94 -18.56
C ALA A 144 12.60 0.53 -18.68
N GLU A 145 13.14 0.17 -19.86
CA GLU A 145 13.87 -1.09 -20.04
C GLU A 145 15.22 -1.09 -19.30
N ALA A 146 15.95 0.04 -19.33
CA ALA A 146 17.21 0.19 -18.58
C ALA A 146 16.99 0.00 -17.07
N ALA A 147 15.94 0.61 -16.52
CA ALA A 147 15.60 0.43 -15.11
C ALA A 147 15.32 -1.03 -14.73
N VAL A 148 14.66 -1.79 -15.60
CA VAL A 148 14.46 -3.23 -15.39
C VAL A 148 15.80 -3.97 -15.41
N CYS A 149 16.66 -3.66 -16.38
CA CYS A 149 17.97 -4.30 -16.51
C CYS A 149 18.86 -4.01 -15.28
N GLU A 150 18.90 -2.77 -14.82
CA GLU A 150 19.64 -2.38 -13.61
C GLU A 150 19.14 -3.13 -12.37
N LEU A 151 17.82 -3.23 -12.21
CA LEU A 151 17.23 -3.98 -11.10
C LEU A 151 17.61 -5.46 -11.14
N GLU A 152 17.62 -6.08 -12.32
CA GLU A 152 17.99 -7.49 -12.51
C GLU A 152 19.48 -7.77 -12.26
N GLN A 153 20.33 -6.76 -12.46
CA GLN A 153 21.78 -6.84 -12.21
C GLN A 153 22.16 -6.45 -10.79
N SER A 154 21.21 -5.92 -10.02
CA SER A 154 21.41 -5.54 -8.62
C SER A 154 21.21 -6.72 -7.65
N ASP A 155 21.51 -6.50 -6.38
CA ASP A 155 21.27 -7.48 -5.31
C ASP A 155 19.78 -7.55 -4.89
N TYR A 156 18.85 -7.08 -5.73
CA TYR A 156 17.41 -7.03 -5.41
C TYR A 156 16.84 -8.41 -5.05
N GLU A 157 17.21 -9.46 -5.77
CA GLU A 157 16.70 -10.81 -5.49
C GLU A 157 17.16 -11.31 -4.13
N GLN A 158 18.42 -11.05 -3.76
CA GLN A 158 18.94 -11.39 -2.45
C GLN A 158 18.18 -10.61 -1.35
N LEU A 159 18.01 -9.30 -1.52
CA LEU A 159 17.26 -8.46 -0.58
C LEU A 159 15.82 -8.96 -0.42
N TYR A 160 15.16 -9.32 -1.53
CA TYR A 160 13.81 -9.87 -1.51
C TYR A 160 13.75 -11.15 -0.67
N GLN A 161 14.66 -12.10 -0.88
CA GLN A 161 14.70 -13.34 -0.12
C GLN A 161 14.99 -13.11 1.37
N GLU A 162 15.88 -12.17 1.69
CA GLU A 162 16.16 -11.79 3.08
C GLU A 162 14.93 -11.22 3.78
N GLU A 163 14.16 -10.35 3.13
CA GLU A 163 12.92 -9.80 3.68
C GLU A 163 11.82 -10.86 3.81
N MET A 164 11.70 -11.77 2.84
CA MET A 164 10.76 -12.92 2.95
C MET A 164 11.12 -13.83 4.13
N ASN A 165 12.41 -14.12 4.34
CA ASN A 165 12.88 -14.91 5.47
C ASN A 165 12.66 -14.23 6.84
N ARG A 166 12.58 -12.90 6.86
CA ARG A 166 12.27 -12.11 8.07
C ARG A 166 10.77 -11.85 8.25
N SER A 167 9.93 -12.46 7.41
CA SER A 167 8.49 -12.23 7.40
C SER A 167 8.10 -10.76 7.28
N GLY A 168 8.85 -10.00 6.46
CA GLY A 168 8.62 -8.59 6.21
C GLY A 168 7.28 -8.34 5.54
N MET A 169 6.48 -7.45 6.12
CA MET A 169 5.20 -7.03 5.59
C MET A 169 5.21 -5.53 5.31
N THR A 170 4.51 -5.14 4.25
CA THR A 170 4.23 -3.76 3.89
C THR A 170 2.81 -3.39 4.26
N HIS A 171 2.55 -2.11 4.49
CA HIS A 171 1.20 -1.56 4.62
C HIS A 171 0.44 -1.65 3.28
N GLY A 172 1.16 -1.50 2.16
CA GLY A 172 0.65 -1.60 0.80
C GLY A 172 -0.04 -0.34 0.25
N GLU A 173 -0.45 0.59 1.12
CA GLU A 173 -1.03 1.89 0.75
C GLU A 173 -0.59 3.00 1.72
N TYR A 174 0.67 2.99 2.17
CA TYR A 174 1.16 4.05 3.06
C TYR A 174 1.31 5.36 2.31
N ASN A 175 0.32 6.24 2.45
CA ASN A 175 0.28 7.56 1.82
C ASN A 175 -0.37 8.58 2.76
N TYR A 176 -0.28 9.86 2.43
CA TYR A 176 -0.72 10.95 3.30
C TYR A 176 -2.22 10.93 3.66
N HIS A 177 -3.09 10.30 2.85
CA HIS A 177 -4.50 10.11 3.17
C HIS A 177 -4.74 9.07 4.26
N ASN A 178 -3.82 8.10 4.38
CA ASN A 178 -3.87 7.03 5.38
C ASN A 178 -3.06 7.36 6.64
N ILE A 179 -2.55 8.59 6.74
CA ILE A 179 -1.74 9.09 7.85
C ILE A 179 -2.48 10.27 8.51
N ILE A 180 -3.04 10.04 9.68
CA ILE A 180 -3.82 11.06 10.40
C ILE A 180 -2.97 11.67 11.50
N MET A 181 -2.73 12.98 11.38
CA MET A 181 -2.06 13.80 12.40
C MET A 181 -3.06 14.10 13.52
N THR A 182 -2.89 13.48 14.67
CA THR A 182 -3.74 13.64 15.85
C THR A 182 -3.04 14.47 16.93
N ARG A 183 -3.73 14.77 18.03
CA ARG A 183 -3.12 15.43 19.21
C ARG A 183 -2.18 14.49 19.97
N GLU A 184 -2.37 13.18 19.83
CA GLU A 184 -1.64 12.14 20.57
C GLU A 184 -0.51 11.53 19.74
N GLY A 185 -0.34 11.95 18.48
CA GLY A 185 0.65 11.42 17.54
C GLY A 185 0.08 11.12 16.17
N ILE A 186 0.70 10.19 15.48
CA ILE A 186 0.28 9.78 14.13
C ILE A 186 -0.56 8.50 14.24
N ALA A 187 -1.76 8.52 13.64
CA ALA A 187 -2.54 7.31 13.44
C ALA A 187 -2.42 6.83 12.00
N THR A 188 -2.15 5.53 11.82
CA THR A 188 -2.06 4.87 10.51
C THR A 188 -3.34 4.09 10.24
N MET A 189 -3.91 4.30 9.05
CA MET A 189 -5.23 3.82 8.67
C MET A 189 -5.16 2.89 7.46
N ASN A 190 -6.17 2.01 7.29
CA ASN A 190 -6.43 1.25 6.06
C ASN A 190 -5.37 0.21 5.70
N PHE A 191 -5.16 -0.77 6.57
CA PHE A 191 -4.22 -1.88 6.35
C PHE A 191 -4.73 -2.97 5.39
N GLU A 192 -5.87 -2.81 4.74
CA GLU A 192 -6.50 -3.85 3.91
C GLU A 192 -5.65 -4.31 2.71
N LYS A 193 -4.63 -3.53 2.33
CA LYS A 193 -3.70 -3.86 1.24
C LYS A 193 -2.38 -4.45 1.72
N PHE A 194 -2.20 -4.67 3.02
CA PHE A 194 -0.97 -5.22 3.55
C PHE A 194 -0.61 -6.55 2.86
N HIS A 195 0.67 -6.81 2.66
CA HIS A 195 1.16 -8.02 2.01
C HIS A 195 2.64 -8.24 2.33
N ARG A 196 3.16 -9.43 2.04
CA ARG A 196 4.60 -9.70 2.16
C ARG A 196 5.31 -9.09 0.96
N ASP A 197 6.24 -8.18 1.23
CA ASP A 197 7.11 -7.56 0.21
C ASP A 197 8.29 -6.88 0.91
N ILE A 198 9.23 -6.35 0.13
CA ILE A 198 10.32 -5.53 0.65
C ILE A 198 9.73 -4.24 1.23
N GLN A 199 9.95 -3.99 2.52
CA GLN A 199 9.33 -2.88 3.25
C GLN A 199 9.62 -1.50 2.63
N VAL A 200 10.72 -1.33 1.90
CA VAL A 200 11.05 -0.08 1.20
C VAL A 200 10.01 0.32 0.13
N GLU A 201 9.19 -0.62 -0.34
CA GLU A 201 8.10 -0.33 -1.30
C GLU A 201 7.08 0.67 -0.71
N ASP A 202 6.76 0.59 0.58
CA ASP A 202 5.90 1.58 1.24
C ASP A 202 6.54 2.98 1.26
N LEU A 203 7.84 3.06 1.54
CA LEU A 203 8.55 4.34 1.54
C LEU A 203 8.58 4.94 0.12
N TYR A 204 8.86 4.11 -0.88
CA TYR A 204 8.80 4.53 -2.28
C TYR A 204 7.39 5.05 -2.64
N TYR A 205 6.36 4.30 -2.27
CA TYR A 205 4.97 4.68 -2.55
C TYR A 205 4.60 6.01 -1.88
N PHE A 206 4.98 6.19 -0.61
CA PHE A 206 4.78 7.43 0.14
C PHE A 206 5.47 8.61 -0.52
N LEU A 207 6.78 8.50 -0.79
CA LEU A 207 7.56 9.58 -1.39
C LEU A 207 7.05 9.95 -2.80
N ARG A 208 6.68 8.96 -3.60
CA ARG A 208 6.06 9.22 -4.90
C ARG A 208 4.79 10.06 -4.75
N LYS A 209 3.93 9.73 -3.77
CA LYS A 209 2.69 10.48 -3.48
C LYS A 209 2.94 11.89 -2.92
N VAL A 210 4.06 12.11 -2.29
CA VAL A 210 4.50 13.45 -1.83
C VAL A 210 4.98 14.31 -3.02
N MET A 211 5.54 13.69 -4.06
CA MET A 211 6.11 14.39 -5.23
C MET A 211 5.07 14.62 -6.36
N GLU A 212 3.95 13.92 -6.38
CA GLU A 212 2.84 14.14 -7.31
C GLU A 212 2.06 15.43 -6.97
#